data_ff7c27db82e8382ba6318f8494522245
#
_entry.id   ff7c27db82e8382ba6318f8494522245
#
_cell.length_a   1.000
_cell.length_b   1.000
_cell.length_c   1.000
_cell.angle_alpha   90.00
_cell.angle_beta   90.00
_cell.angle_gamma   90.00
#
_symmetry.space_group_name_H-M   'P 1'
#
loop_
_entity.id
_entity.type
_entity.pdbx_description
1 polymer ?
#
loop_
_entity_poly.entity_id
_entity_poly.type
_entity_poly.pdbx_seq_one_letter_code
_entity_poly.pdbx_strand_id
1 'polypeptide(L)'
;GNWAISRVAPKTFDYTMWGNDNERYHNALVTTELIKASDISTMRAKWAELKGTGEYEDWARSYLEEQGYTIKDTYNYGAYTQDPTTWDVLTSSDSVDSEVLVNCYDGLLEYDCEGTSQPALAESYDVSDDGLTYTFHLRKGASWVDSQGRKIADVTADDFVAGMQHMMDAQGGLEYLIEGIIVNASQYISGEVTDFSQVGVKAVDDYTLEYTLESPCSYFLTMMGYSIFAPMNRSFYESMGGKFGVEYDQDAADYTYGKDPDSIAYCGPYVVKNYTAKNTIVFQATESYWNADNINIHTL
;
A
#
# COMPACT_ATOMS: atom_id res chain seq x y z
N GLY A 1 8.72 16.28 -18.98
CA GLY A 1 9.72 16.50 -17.99
C GLY A 1 9.79 15.43 -16.94
N ASN A 2 8.92 15.48 -15.98
CA ASN A 2 8.91 14.58 -14.81
C ASN A 2 8.80 13.10 -15.19
N TRP A 3 8.06 12.79 -16.26
CA TRP A 3 7.93 11.43 -16.75
C TRP A 3 9.27 10.76 -17.14
N ALA A 4 10.19 11.53 -17.70
CA ALA A 4 11.51 11.00 -18.06
C ALA A 4 12.35 10.65 -16.81
N ILE A 5 12.23 11.41 -15.74
CA ILE A 5 12.93 11.19 -14.46
C ILE A 5 12.40 9.92 -13.80
N SER A 6 11.11 9.75 -13.73
CA SER A 6 10.49 8.60 -13.09
C SER A 6 10.90 7.25 -13.73
N ARG A 7 11.47 7.30 -14.95
CA ARG A 7 12.03 6.11 -15.62
C ARG A 7 13.51 5.84 -15.34
N VAL A 8 14.21 6.77 -14.75
CA VAL A 8 15.65 6.61 -14.43
C VAL A 8 15.93 6.61 -12.94
N ALA A 9 15.02 7.12 -12.13
CA ALA A 9 15.08 7.03 -10.67
C ALA A 9 14.37 5.76 -10.20
N PRO A 10 14.88 5.07 -9.17
CA PRO A 10 14.20 3.98 -8.53
C PRO A 10 12.84 4.44 -7.98
N LYS A 11 11.84 3.59 -8.12
CA LYS A 11 10.52 3.78 -7.53
C LYS A 11 10.06 2.49 -6.89
N THR A 12 9.27 2.60 -5.86
CA THR A 12 8.52 1.47 -5.33
C THR A 12 7.27 1.28 -6.17
N PHE A 13 7.01 0.06 -6.58
CA PHE A 13 5.80 -0.33 -7.29
C PHE A 13 4.97 -1.22 -6.37
N ASP A 14 3.68 -0.98 -6.37
CA ASP A 14 2.72 -1.94 -5.88
C ASP A 14 2.20 -2.75 -7.07
N TYR A 15 3.07 -3.62 -7.56
CA TYR A 15 2.83 -4.43 -8.74
C TYR A 15 2.42 -5.85 -8.35
N THR A 16 1.40 -6.37 -8.99
CA THR A 16 0.97 -7.76 -8.82
C THR A 16 0.95 -8.48 -10.16
N MET A 17 1.03 -9.81 -10.13
CA MET A 17 0.85 -10.66 -11.32
C MET A 17 -0.54 -10.48 -11.97
N TRP A 18 -1.47 -9.81 -11.29
CA TRP A 18 -2.83 -9.52 -11.74
C TRP A 18 -2.92 -8.25 -12.58
N GLY A 19 -1.79 -7.59 -12.85
CA GLY A 19 -1.70 -6.46 -13.76
C GLY A 19 -2.03 -5.09 -13.16
N ASN A 20 -2.05 -4.97 -11.85
CA ASN A 20 -2.17 -3.67 -11.19
C ASN A 20 -0.80 -3.07 -10.94
N ASP A 21 -0.45 -2.08 -11.76
CA ASP A 21 0.75 -1.28 -11.60
C ASP A 21 0.43 -0.02 -10.80
N ASN A 22 0.42 -0.13 -9.48
CA ASN A 22 0.29 1.05 -8.62
C ASN A 22 1.68 1.58 -8.33
N GLU A 23 1.99 2.77 -8.82
CA GLU A 23 3.28 3.40 -8.62
C GLU A 23 3.28 4.26 -7.36
N ARG A 24 4.25 4.02 -6.49
CA ARG A 24 4.55 4.88 -5.35
C ARG A 24 5.73 5.78 -5.69
N TYR A 25 5.61 7.05 -5.37
CA TYR A 25 6.57 8.08 -5.80
C TYR A 25 7.46 8.61 -4.69
N HIS A 26 7.32 8.11 -3.47
CA HIS A 26 8.00 8.66 -2.29
C HIS A 26 9.52 8.74 -2.44
N ASN A 27 10.16 7.81 -3.14
CA ASN A 27 11.61 7.77 -3.36
C ASN A 27 12.03 8.22 -4.77
N ALA A 28 11.14 8.81 -5.57
CA ALA A 28 11.51 9.33 -6.88
C ALA A 28 12.32 10.64 -6.76
N LEU A 29 13.25 10.84 -7.69
CA LEU A 29 13.98 12.10 -7.84
C LEU A 29 13.35 12.94 -8.94
N VAL A 30 12.97 14.16 -8.63
CA VAL A 30 12.32 15.10 -9.56
C VAL A 30 13.13 16.39 -9.63
N THR A 31 13.39 16.90 -10.83
CA THR A 31 14.12 18.15 -11.03
C THR A 31 13.22 19.28 -11.51
N THR A 32 13.63 20.53 -11.22
CA THR A 32 12.95 21.72 -11.72
C THR A 32 13.07 21.86 -13.23
N GLU A 33 14.27 21.55 -13.74
CA GLU A 33 14.62 21.65 -15.14
C GLU A 33 14.38 20.31 -15.87
N LEU A 34 14.23 20.38 -17.17
CA LEU A 34 14.24 19.18 -18.01
C LEU A 34 15.65 18.60 -18.05
N ILE A 35 15.79 17.32 -17.70
CA ILE A 35 17.07 16.62 -17.81
C ILE A 35 17.42 16.43 -19.28
N LYS A 36 18.64 16.77 -19.65
CA LYS A 36 19.16 16.59 -21.00
C LYS A 36 19.21 15.11 -21.38
N ALA A 37 19.00 14.81 -22.66
CA ALA A 37 19.02 13.44 -23.16
C ALA A 37 20.37 12.73 -22.91
N SER A 38 21.49 13.47 -22.95
CA SER A 38 22.81 12.95 -22.60
C SER A 38 22.88 12.45 -21.16
N ASP A 39 22.34 13.24 -20.24
CA ASP A 39 22.37 12.94 -18.82
C ASP A 39 21.44 11.76 -18.50
N ILE A 40 20.25 11.70 -19.13
CA ILE A 40 19.37 10.53 -19.07
C ILE A 40 20.10 9.26 -19.54
N SER A 41 20.87 9.36 -20.62
CA SER A 41 21.63 8.21 -21.13
C SER A 41 22.69 7.75 -20.15
N THR A 42 23.39 8.69 -19.51
CA THR A 42 24.40 8.40 -18.48
C THR A 42 23.74 7.75 -17.25
N MET A 43 22.61 8.31 -16.80
CA MET A 43 21.86 7.77 -15.66
C MET A 43 21.34 6.36 -15.93
N ARG A 44 20.86 6.07 -17.15
CA ARG A 44 20.42 4.71 -17.52
C ARG A 44 21.58 3.72 -17.56
N ALA A 45 22.74 4.12 -18.06
CA ALA A 45 23.91 3.27 -18.06
C ALA A 45 24.36 2.94 -16.62
N LYS A 46 24.34 3.96 -15.75
CA LYS A 46 24.68 3.77 -14.33
C LYS A 46 23.64 2.94 -13.57
N TRP A 47 22.36 3.12 -13.90
CA TRP A 47 21.31 2.24 -13.40
C TRP A 47 21.58 0.77 -13.74
N ALA A 48 21.94 0.47 -14.98
CA ALA A 48 22.25 -0.90 -15.39
C ALA A 48 23.45 -1.50 -14.63
N GLU A 49 24.38 -0.63 -14.17
CA GLU A 49 25.55 -1.03 -13.37
C GLU A 49 25.19 -1.25 -11.89
N LEU A 50 24.40 -0.33 -11.30
CA LEU A 50 24.16 -0.27 -9.86
C LEU A 50 22.82 -0.89 -9.41
N LYS A 51 21.97 -1.33 -10.33
CA LYS A 51 20.67 -1.92 -9.98
C LYS A 51 20.85 -3.09 -9.01
N GLY A 52 19.97 -3.17 -8.01
CA GLY A 52 20.02 -4.19 -6.97
C GLY A 52 21.11 -3.99 -5.89
N THR A 53 21.95 -2.94 -5.99
CA THR A 53 22.97 -2.63 -4.96
C THR A 53 22.47 -1.70 -3.87
N GLY A 54 21.40 -0.94 -4.13
CA GLY A 54 20.90 0.14 -3.26
C GLY A 54 21.66 1.47 -3.39
N GLU A 55 22.72 1.54 -4.24
CA GLU A 55 23.60 2.71 -4.34
C GLU A 55 23.17 3.72 -5.43
N TYR A 56 22.21 3.34 -6.29
CA TYR A 56 21.87 4.16 -7.46
C TYR A 56 21.27 5.50 -7.10
N GLU A 57 20.41 5.57 -6.10
CA GLU A 57 19.70 6.80 -5.75
C GLU A 57 20.67 7.89 -5.26
N ASP A 58 21.58 7.55 -4.37
CA ASP A 58 22.60 8.48 -3.87
C ASP A 58 23.51 8.96 -4.98
N TRP A 59 23.90 8.04 -5.85
CA TRP A 59 24.68 8.40 -7.04
C TRP A 59 23.90 9.33 -7.96
N ALA A 60 22.63 9.03 -8.25
CA ALA A 60 21.78 9.80 -9.16
C ALA A 60 21.55 11.22 -8.62
N ARG A 61 21.33 11.36 -7.33
CA ARG A 61 21.19 12.65 -6.65
C ARG A 61 22.46 13.48 -6.82
N SER A 62 23.61 12.93 -6.46
CA SER A 62 24.91 13.59 -6.57
C SER A 62 25.20 14.00 -8.02
N TYR A 63 24.95 13.10 -8.97
CA TYR A 63 25.14 13.37 -10.39
C TYR A 63 24.27 14.53 -10.89
N LEU A 64 22.98 14.53 -10.56
CA LEU A 64 22.05 15.60 -10.95
C LEU A 64 22.49 16.97 -10.40
N GLU A 65 22.89 17.01 -9.14
CA GLU A 65 23.39 18.23 -8.49
C GLU A 65 24.68 18.72 -9.12
N GLU A 66 25.64 17.84 -9.42
CA GLU A 66 26.91 18.16 -10.12
C GLU A 66 26.67 18.69 -11.54
N GLN A 67 25.63 18.22 -12.23
CA GLN A 67 25.23 18.73 -13.54
C GLN A 67 24.44 20.07 -13.44
N GLY A 68 24.17 20.56 -12.24
CA GLY A 68 23.49 21.84 -11.97
C GLY A 68 21.98 21.76 -12.01
N TYR A 69 21.39 20.57 -11.87
CA TYR A 69 19.95 20.42 -11.72
C TYR A 69 19.51 20.69 -10.27
N THR A 70 18.33 21.28 -10.12
CA THR A 70 17.70 21.50 -8.83
C THR A 70 16.70 20.40 -8.53
N ILE A 71 16.98 19.57 -7.53
CA ILE A 71 16.07 18.50 -7.08
C ILE A 71 14.96 19.11 -6.24
N LYS A 72 13.72 18.67 -6.51
CA LYS A 72 12.51 19.08 -5.81
C LYS A 72 12.05 18.01 -4.83
N ASP A 73 11.36 18.45 -3.82
CA ASP A 73 10.59 17.66 -2.87
C ASP A 73 9.09 17.58 -3.20
N THR A 74 8.69 18.16 -4.33
CA THR A 74 7.30 18.20 -4.80
C THR A 74 7.19 17.59 -6.19
N TYR A 75 6.25 16.66 -6.36
CA TYR A 75 5.93 16.05 -7.65
C TYR A 75 4.49 16.31 -8.04
N ASN A 76 4.28 17.03 -9.12
CA ASN A 76 2.96 17.20 -9.72
C ASN A 76 2.70 16.06 -10.69
N TYR A 77 1.96 15.09 -10.25
CA TYR A 77 1.48 13.97 -11.04
C TYR A 77 0.21 14.40 -11.78
N GLY A 78 0.28 14.41 -13.07
CA GLY A 78 -0.81 14.97 -13.84
C GLY A 78 -1.70 13.92 -14.45
N ALA A 79 -2.74 13.50 -13.81
CA ALA A 79 -3.98 13.02 -14.38
C ALA A 79 -4.46 11.67 -13.84
N TYR A 80 -5.11 11.70 -12.72
CA TYR A 80 -6.20 10.76 -12.57
C TYR A 80 -7.36 11.20 -13.51
N THR A 81 -8.03 10.22 -14.09
CA THR A 81 -9.07 10.48 -15.12
C THR A 81 -10.44 10.73 -14.49
N GLN A 82 -10.60 10.42 -13.21
CA GLN A 82 -11.84 10.59 -12.42
C GLN A 82 -11.50 10.71 -10.95
N ASP A 83 -12.41 11.24 -10.15
CA ASP A 83 -12.29 11.22 -8.70
C ASP A 83 -12.36 9.78 -8.16
N PRO A 84 -11.72 9.48 -7.02
CA PRO A 84 -11.95 8.23 -6.31
C PRO A 84 -13.44 8.01 -6.04
N THR A 85 -13.89 6.78 -6.20
CA THR A 85 -15.28 6.39 -5.92
C THR A 85 -15.49 6.13 -4.44
N THR A 86 -14.42 5.72 -3.76
CA THR A 86 -14.34 5.53 -2.31
C THR A 86 -12.93 5.85 -1.81
N TRP A 87 -12.80 6.16 -0.54
CA TRP A 87 -11.51 6.25 0.16
C TRP A 87 -11.16 4.97 0.93
N ASP A 88 -12.01 3.96 0.82
CA ASP A 88 -11.79 2.64 1.38
C ASP A 88 -11.31 1.67 0.30
N VAL A 89 -10.01 1.46 0.21
CA VAL A 89 -9.38 0.61 -0.80
C VAL A 89 -9.82 -0.86 -0.73
N LEU A 90 -10.25 -1.32 0.45
CA LEU A 90 -10.66 -2.71 0.67
C LEU A 90 -12.04 -3.04 0.07
N THR A 91 -12.84 -2.02 -0.25
CA THR A 91 -14.19 -2.17 -0.79
C THR A 91 -14.27 -1.86 -2.28
N SER A 92 -13.13 -1.62 -2.95
CA SER A 92 -13.11 -1.19 -4.35
C SER A 92 -12.34 -2.16 -5.25
N SER A 93 -12.88 -2.37 -6.45
CA SER A 93 -12.19 -2.98 -7.58
C SER A 93 -11.78 -1.96 -8.65
N ASP A 94 -11.97 -0.66 -8.39
CA ASP A 94 -11.61 0.41 -9.33
C ASP A 94 -10.10 0.73 -9.25
N SER A 95 -9.44 0.74 -10.40
CA SER A 95 -8.01 1.02 -10.48
C SER A 95 -7.65 2.45 -10.07
N VAL A 96 -8.57 3.42 -10.24
CA VAL A 96 -8.35 4.81 -9.81
C VAL A 96 -8.29 4.91 -8.29
N ASP A 97 -9.17 4.20 -7.58
CA ASP A 97 -9.15 4.16 -6.12
C ASP A 97 -7.84 3.57 -5.61
N SER A 98 -7.39 2.44 -6.20
CA SER A 98 -6.12 1.82 -5.86
C SER A 98 -4.92 2.72 -6.17
N GLU A 99 -4.91 3.40 -7.34
CA GLU A 99 -3.83 4.32 -7.73
C GLU A 99 -3.68 5.49 -6.76
N VAL A 100 -4.80 6.05 -6.30
CA VAL A 100 -4.80 7.14 -5.33
C VAL A 100 -4.37 6.64 -3.95
N LEU A 101 -4.96 5.54 -3.48
CA LEU A 101 -4.82 5.09 -2.10
C LEU A 101 -3.54 4.31 -1.81
N VAL A 102 -2.85 3.77 -2.83
CA VAL A 102 -1.57 3.05 -2.65
C VAL A 102 -0.50 3.86 -1.92
N ASN A 103 -0.60 5.18 -1.94
CA ASN A 103 0.29 6.08 -1.24
C ASN A 103 -0.09 6.27 0.25
N CYS A 104 -1.26 5.80 0.67
CA CYS A 104 -1.85 6.06 1.99
C CYS A 104 -1.69 4.89 2.97
N TYR A 105 -1.36 3.70 2.49
CA TYR A 105 -1.16 2.51 3.31
C TYR A 105 0.10 1.75 2.91
N ASP A 106 0.57 0.85 3.76
CA ASP A 106 1.55 -0.17 3.44
C ASP A 106 0.92 -1.56 3.54
N GLY A 107 1.41 -2.47 2.70
CA GLY A 107 1.12 -3.90 2.79
C GLY A 107 2.15 -4.65 3.63
N LEU A 108 2.05 -5.98 3.64
CA LEU A 108 3.05 -6.85 4.26
C LEU A 108 4.38 -6.78 3.52
N LEU A 109 4.33 -6.84 2.19
CA LEU A 109 5.47 -6.76 1.30
C LEU A 109 5.19 -5.68 0.25
N GLU A 110 6.26 -5.12 -0.32
CA GLU A 110 6.20 -4.20 -1.45
C GLU A 110 7.09 -4.69 -2.59
N TYR A 111 7.01 -4.05 -3.75
CA TYR A 111 7.87 -4.35 -4.88
C TYR A 111 8.77 -3.17 -5.20
N ASP A 112 10.05 -3.44 -5.42
CA ASP A 112 10.97 -2.45 -5.94
C ASP A 112 10.76 -2.20 -7.44
N CYS A 113 11.52 -1.25 -8.00
CA CYS A 113 11.44 -0.90 -9.41
C CYS A 113 11.87 -2.02 -10.38
N GLU A 114 12.39 -3.12 -9.89
CA GLU A 114 12.75 -4.32 -10.66
C GLU A 114 11.68 -5.43 -10.54
N GLY A 115 10.62 -5.20 -9.75
CA GLY A 115 9.58 -6.18 -9.47
C GLY A 115 10.03 -7.24 -8.46
N THR A 116 11.07 -6.96 -7.67
CA THR A 116 11.53 -7.84 -6.61
C THR A 116 10.80 -7.50 -5.32
N SER A 117 10.24 -8.53 -4.66
CA SER A 117 9.56 -8.37 -3.38
C SER A 117 10.51 -7.93 -2.29
N GLN A 118 10.12 -6.91 -1.55
CA GLN A 118 10.85 -6.29 -0.45
C GLN A 118 10.01 -6.30 0.83
N PRO A 119 10.63 -6.35 2.01
CA PRO A 119 9.94 -6.16 3.29
C PRO A 119 9.29 -4.77 3.37
N ALA A 120 8.00 -4.74 3.77
CA ALA A 120 7.30 -3.51 4.11
C ALA A 120 6.85 -3.54 5.59
N LEU A 121 5.57 -3.68 5.91
CA LEU A 121 5.13 -3.83 7.30
C LEU A 121 5.55 -5.17 7.91
N ALA A 122 5.78 -6.22 7.10
CA ALA A 122 6.48 -7.42 7.57
C ALA A 122 7.99 -7.28 7.34
N GLU A 123 8.79 -7.47 8.39
CA GLU A 123 10.27 -7.50 8.29
C GLU A 123 10.76 -8.82 7.71
N SER A 124 10.03 -9.90 7.95
CA SER A 124 10.32 -11.24 7.47
C SER A 124 9.06 -12.12 7.47
N TYR A 125 9.18 -13.27 6.87
CA TYR A 125 8.14 -14.30 6.91
C TYR A 125 8.75 -15.71 6.89
N ASP A 126 7.99 -16.67 7.41
CA ASP A 126 8.29 -18.10 7.34
C ASP A 126 7.18 -18.82 6.58
N VAL A 127 7.54 -19.88 5.87
CA VAL A 127 6.60 -20.77 5.19
C VAL A 127 6.81 -22.18 5.72
N SER A 128 5.71 -22.85 6.09
CA SER A 128 5.77 -24.24 6.56
C SER A 128 6.24 -25.19 5.45
N ASP A 129 6.80 -26.33 5.81
CA ASP A 129 7.34 -27.32 4.86
C ASP A 129 6.32 -27.85 3.86
N ASP A 130 5.03 -27.87 4.24
CA ASP A 130 3.93 -28.26 3.40
C ASP A 130 3.39 -27.13 2.50
N GLY A 131 3.91 -25.91 2.68
CA GLY A 131 3.51 -24.71 1.91
C GLY A 131 2.11 -24.20 2.23
N LEU A 132 1.52 -24.58 3.36
CA LEU A 132 0.15 -24.22 3.73
C LEU A 132 0.07 -23.07 4.72
N THR A 133 1.10 -22.86 5.55
CA THR A 133 1.10 -21.81 6.58
C THR A 133 2.18 -20.78 6.27
N TYR A 134 1.78 -19.52 6.23
CA TYR A 134 2.64 -18.34 6.05
C TYR A 134 2.58 -17.51 7.31
N THR A 135 3.71 -17.35 8.00
CA THR A 135 3.83 -16.57 9.22
C THR A 135 4.63 -15.31 8.95
N PHE A 136 4.01 -14.14 9.08
CA PHE A 136 4.64 -12.84 8.87
C PHE A 136 5.01 -12.23 10.20
N HIS A 137 6.25 -11.74 10.31
CA HIS A 137 6.77 -11.03 11.47
C HIS A 137 6.74 -9.53 11.20
N LEU A 138 5.83 -8.83 11.89
CA LEU A 138 5.57 -7.43 11.63
C LEU A 138 6.63 -6.51 12.25
N ARG A 139 6.87 -5.41 11.59
CA ARG A 139 7.72 -4.31 12.02
C ARG A 139 7.13 -3.62 13.25
N LYS A 140 7.94 -3.48 14.30
CA LYS A 140 7.55 -2.69 15.47
C LYS A 140 7.78 -1.21 15.20
N GLY A 141 6.86 -0.38 15.71
CA GLY A 141 6.97 1.07 15.59
C GLY A 141 6.34 1.67 14.34
N ALA A 142 5.84 0.85 13.39
CA ALA A 142 4.96 1.33 12.34
C ALA A 142 3.66 1.86 12.96
N SER A 143 3.15 2.97 12.44
CA SER A 143 2.08 3.72 13.10
C SER A 143 0.92 4.01 12.17
N TRP A 144 -0.28 3.92 12.72
CA TRP A 144 -1.46 4.55 12.15
C TRP A 144 -1.50 6.03 12.51
N VAL A 145 -1.85 6.87 11.54
CA VAL A 145 -2.05 8.30 11.72
C VAL A 145 -3.41 8.72 11.17
N ASP A 146 -3.94 9.83 11.66
CA ASP A 146 -5.11 10.50 11.08
C ASP A 146 -4.71 11.35 9.86
N SER A 147 -5.68 11.97 9.19
CA SER A 147 -5.47 12.88 8.04
C SER A 147 -4.59 14.10 8.35
N GLN A 148 -4.35 14.41 9.62
CA GLN A 148 -3.44 15.46 10.05
C GLN A 148 -2.02 14.95 10.35
N GLY A 149 -1.76 13.63 10.15
CA GLY A 149 -0.48 13.00 10.45
C GLY A 149 -0.24 12.74 11.94
N ARG A 150 -1.27 12.85 12.78
CA ARG A 150 -1.15 12.59 14.22
C ARG A 150 -1.30 11.08 14.48
N LYS A 151 -0.35 10.52 15.20
CA LYS A 151 -0.39 9.10 15.58
C LYS A 151 -1.65 8.78 16.39
N ILE A 152 -2.35 7.71 15.99
CA ILE A 152 -3.55 7.19 16.66
C ILE A 152 -3.33 5.81 17.26
N ALA A 153 -2.48 4.97 16.66
CA ALA A 153 -2.18 3.62 17.14
C ALA A 153 -0.85 3.11 16.55
N ASP A 154 -0.33 2.00 17.08
CA ASP A 154 0.67 1.18 16.40
C ASP A 154 -0.03 0.26 15.39
N VAL A 155 0.66 -0.12 14.30
CA VAL A 155 0.19 -1.15 13.38
C VAL A 155 0.43 -2.51 14.03
N THR A 156 -0.59 -3.36 14.02
CA THR A 156 -0.55 -4.69 14.61
C THR A 156 -1.07 -5.77 13.66
N ALA A 157 -0.89 -7.02 13.99
CA ALA A 157 -1.39 -8.16 13.22
C ALA A 157 -2.93 -8.18 13.15
N ASP A 158 -3.63 -7.68 14.18
CA ASP A 158 -5.09 -7.58 14.17
C ASP A 158 -5.61 -6.62 13.09
N ASP A 159 -4.83 -5.61 12.70
CA ASP A 159 -5.22 -4.69 11.63
C ASP A 159 -5.32 -5.40 10.27
N PHE A 160 -4.47 -6.40 10.03
CA PHE A 160 -4.55 -7.25 8.82
C PHE A 160 -5.74 -8.22 8.89
N VAL A 161 -6.02 -8.76 10.07
CA VAL A 161 -7.22 -9.59 10.30
C VAL A 161 -8.49 -8.78 10.07
N ALA A 162 -8.56 -7.56 10.62
CA ALA A 162 -9.67 -6.64 10.43
C ALA A 162 -9.84 -6.23 8.95
N GLY A 163 -8.73 -5.91 8.27
CA GLY A 163 -8.75 -5.56 6.84
C GLY A 163 -9.28 -6.70 5.99
N MET A 164 -8.81 -7.92 6.21
CA MET A 164 -9.27 -9.11 5.47
C MET A 164 -10.74 -9.40 5.74
N GLN A 165 -11.20 -9.30 6.98
CA GLN A 165 -12.61 -9.49 7.32
C GLN A 165 -13.48 -8.43 6.64
N HIS A 166 -13.10 -7.17 6.72
CA HIS A 166 -13.83 -6.07 6.10
C HIS A 166 -13.92 -6.21 4.57
N MET A 167 -12.84 -6.61 3.92
CA MET A 167 -12.82 -6.88 2.48
C MET A 167 -13.82 -7.96 2.09
N MET A 168 -13.89 -9.05 2.87
CA MET A 168 -14.84 -10.14 2.63
C MET A 168 -16.29 -9.72 2.94
N ASP A 169 -16.51 -8.92 3.98
CA ASP A 169 -17.85 -8.42 4.37
C ASP A 169 -18.40 -7.46 3.29
N ALA A 170 -17.54 -6.60 2.76
CA ALA A 170 -17.92 -5.57 1.80
C ALA A 170 -18.21 -6.09 0.39
N GLN A 171 -17.58 -7.21 0.00
CA GLN A 171 -17.75 -7.83 -1.32
C GLN A 171 -17.62 -6.82 -2.48
N GLY A 172 -16.50 -6.10 -2.50
CA GLY A 172 -16.20 -5.05 -3.47
C GLY A 172 -15.81 -5.53 -4.87
N GLY A 173 -15.80 -6.86 -5.09
CA GLY A 173 -15.59 -7.48 -6.41
C GLY A 173 -14.20 -8.08 -6.62
N LEU A 174 -13.35 -8.13 -5.60
CA LEU A 174 -12.02 -8.75 -5.65
C LEU A 174 -11.89 -10.02 -4.78
N GLU A 175 -12.97 -10.47 -4.15
CA GLU A 175 -13.00 -11.63 -3.24
C GLU A 175 -12.56 -12.91 -3.95
N TYR A 176 -12.84 -13.03 -5.25
CA TYR A 176 -12.43 -14.17 -6.06
C TYR A 176 -10.92 -14.44 -6.03
N LEU A 177 -10.12 -13.46 -5.67
CA LEU A 177 -8.66 -13.60 -5.57
C LEU A 177 -8.21 -14.46 -4.40
N ILE A 178 -9.05 -14.62 -3.39
CA ILE A 178 -8.74 -15.41 -2.18
C ILE A 178 -9.63 -16.65 -2.02
N GLU A 179 -10.73 -16.73 -2.78
CA GLU A 179 -11.60 -17.90 -2.79
C GLU A 179 -10.84 -19.16 -3.23
N GLY A 180 -10.97 -20.24 -2.45
CA GLY A 180 -10.24 -21.49 -2.69
C GLY A 180 -8.72 -21.39 -2.44
N ILE A 181 -8.23 -20.28 -1.90
CA ILE A 181 -6.82 -20.10 -1.52
C ILE A 181 -6.70 -20.07 0.00
N ILE A 182 -7.37 -19.13 0.68
CA ILE A 182 -7.36 -19.03 2.14
C ILE A 182 -8.43 -19.95 2.72
N VAL A 183 -8.07 -20.72 3.76
CA VAL A 183 -9.00 -21.65 4.44
C VAL A 183 -10.30 -20.94 4.80
N ASN A 184 -11.42 -21.53 4.46
CA ASN A 184 -12.78 -21.06 4.71
C ASN A 184 -13.13 -19.67 4.15
N ALA A 185 -12.30 -19.07 3.28
CA ALA A 185 -12.64 -17.78 2.67
C ALA A 185 -13.92 -17.87 1.83
N SER A 186 -14.02 -18.87 0.95
CA SER A 186 -15.22 -19.10 0.12
C SER A 186 -16.48 -19.32 0.97
N GLN A 187 -16.35 -20.09 2.05
CA GLN A 187 -17.46 -20.39 2.97
C GLN A 187 -17.91 -19.15 3.77
N TYR A 188 -16.95 -18.28 4.14
CA TYR A 188 -17.29 -17.03 4.81
C TYR A 188 -17.99 -16.06 3.85
N ILE A 189 -17.44 -15.86 2.65
CA ILE A 189 -18.02 -14.99 1.63
C ILE A 189 -19.43 -15.44 1.23
N SER A 190 -19.69 -16.75 1.16
CA SER A 190 -21.01 -17.31 0.85
C SER A 190 -21.99 -17.28 2.03
N GLY A 191 -21.52 -16.97 3.25
CA GLY A 191 -22.32 -17.01 4.48
C GLY A 191 -22.54 -18.41 5.06
N GLU A 192 -21.87 -19.43 4.55
CA GLU A 192 -21.87 -20.80 5.13
C GLU A 192 -21.15 -20.81 6.48
N VAL A 193 -20.05 -20.07 6.60
CA VAL A 193 -19.32 -19.78 7.83
C VAL A 193 -19.56 -18.32 8.19
N THR A 194 -20.01 -18.06 9.42
CA THR A 194 -20.26 -16.69 9.92
C THR A 194 -19.28 -16.28 11.03
N ASP A 195 -18.53 -17.22 11.57
CA ASP A 195 -17.48 -16.97 12.56
C ASP A 195 -16.15 -16.78 11.83
N PHE A 196 -15.69 -15.53 11.74
CA PHE A 196 -14.45 -15.17 11.04
C PHE A 196 -13.21 -15.83 11.65
N SER A 197 -13.24 -16.24 12.93
CA SER A 197 -12.13 -16.96 13.55
C SER A 197 -11.81 -18.32 12.88
N GLN A 198 -12.72 -18.82 12.07
CA GLN A 198 -12.53 -20.05 11.29
C GLN A 198 -11.86 -19.80 9.93
N VAL A 199 -11.71 -18.55 9.51
CA VAL A 199 -11.00 -18.18 8.29
C VAL A 199 -9.50 -18.24 8.53
N GLY A 200 -8.75 -18.69 7.54
CA GLY A 200 -7.30 -18.90 7.61
C GLY A 200 -6.47 -17.62 7.67
N VAL A 201 -6.88 -16.63 8.47
CA VAL A 201 -6.09 -15.44 8.80
C VAL A 201 -6.19 -15.18 10.30
N LYS A 202 -5.03 -14.99 10.97
CA LYS A 202 -4.99 -14.93 12.42
C LYS A 202 -3.85 -14.05 12.93
N ALA A 203 -4.14 -13.17 13.87
CA ALA A 203 -3.14 -12.55 14.73
C ALA A 203 -2.74 -13.55 15.84
N VAL A 204 -1.50 -14.04 15.78
CA VAL A 204 -0.95 -14.95 16.81
C VAL A 204 -0.59 -14.15 18.05
N ASP A 205 -0.01 -12.99 17.84
CA ASP A 205 0.22 -11.92 18.80
C ASP A 205 0.21 -10.57 18.06
N ASP A 206 0.53 -9.47 18.75
CA ASP A 206 0.46 -8.12 18.17
C ASP A 206 1.34 -7.95 16.91
N TYR A 207 2.41 -8.73 16.75
CA TYR A 207 3.38 -8.59 15.68
C TYR A 207 3.62 -9.87 14.89
N THR A 208 2.76 -10.87 15.05
CA THR A 208 2.83 -12.14 14.32
C THR A 208 1.49 -12.43 13.67
N LEU A 209 1.46 -12.36 12.33
CA LEU A 209 0.30 -12.66 11.50
C LEU A 209 0.47 -14.00 10.79
N GLU A 210 -0.55 -14.83 10.81
CA GLU A 210 -0.54 -16.13 10.15
C GLU A 210 -1.66 -16.23 9.13
N TYR A 211 -1.31 -16.70 7.91
CA TYR A 211 -2.25 -17.15 6.90
C TYR A 211 -2.17 -18.67 6.74
N THR A 212 -3.32 -19.33 6.67
CA THR A 212 -3.43 -20.77 6.37
C THR A 212 -4.18 -20.95 5.07
N LEU A 213 -3.57 -21.72 4.13
CA LEU A 213 -4.11 -21.96 2.79
C LEU A 213 -4.79 -23.33 2.70
N GLU A 214 -5.77 -23.45 1.81
CA GLU A 214 -6.45 -24.73 1.50
C GLU A 214 -5.54 -25.71 0.77
N SER A 215 -4.61 -25.18 -0.04
CA SER A 215 -3.61 -25.95 -0.79
C SER A 215 -2.37 -25.10 -1.04
N PRO A 216 -1.19 -25.70 -1.30
CA PRO A 216 0.01 -24.94 -1.59
C PRO A 216 -0.18 -24.00 -2.79
N CYS A 217 0.15 -22.70 -2.59
CA CYS A 217 -0.02 -21.65 -3.59
C CYS A 217 1.33 -20.95 -3.82
N SER A 218 2.01 -21.27 -4.92
CA SER A 218 3.36 -20.76 -5.21
C SER A 218 3.45 -19.25 -5.44
N TYR A 219 2.33 -18.62 -5.76
CA TYR A 219 2.24 -17.18 -6.00
C TYR A 219 1.63 -16.38 -4.83
N PHE A 220 1.31 -17.03 -3.70
CA PHE A 220 0.65 -16.36 -2.57
C PHE A 220 1.41 -15.12 -2.09
N LEU A 221 2.74 -15.22 -1.96
CA LEU A 221 3.58 -14.09 -1.54
C LEU A 221 3.52 -12.91 -2.53
N THR A 222 3.32 -13.18 -3.83
CA THR A 222 3.21 -12.11 -4.82
C THR A 222 1.92 -11.31 -4.71
N MET A 223 0.94 -11.80 -3.95
CA MET A 223 -0.32 -11.11 -3.70
C MET A 223 -0.23 -10.10 -2.54
N MET A 224 0.83 -10.18 -1.73
CA MET A 224 0.92 -9.38 -0.47
C MET A 224 1.06 -7.87 -0.69
N GLY A 225 1.44 -7.43 -1.89
CA GLY A 225 1.42 -6.02 -2.29
C GLY A 225 0.09 -5.57 -2.88
N TYR A 226 -0.92 -6.45 -2.98
CA TYR A 226 -2.20 -6.08 -3.57
C TYR A 226 -3.16 -5.50 -2.52
N SER A 227 -4.02 -4.56 -2.95
CA SER A 227 -4.88 -3.77 -2.07
C SER A 227 -5.77 -4.57 -1.13
N ILE A 228 -6.22 -5.76 -1.54
CA ILE A 228 -7.08 -6.63 -0.71
C ILE A 228 -6.38 -7.18 0.53
N PHE A 229 -5.05 -7.12 0.57
CA PHE A 229 -4.24 -7.49 1.74
C PHE A 229 -3.80 -6.29 2.56
N ALA A 230 -4.33 -5.09 2.27
CA ALA A 230 -4.05 -3.90 3.07
C ALA A 230 -4.60 -4.06 4.50
N PRO A 231 -3.88 -3.54 5.51
CA PRO A 231 -4.40 -3.50 6.87
C PRO A 231 -5.48 -2.42 7.02
N MET A 232 -6.31 -2.55 8.05
CA MET A 232 -7.28 -1.55 8.47
C MET A 232 -7.27 -1.42 9.98
N ASN A 233 -7.15 -0.22 10.53
CA ASN A 233 -7.20 -0.04 11.98
C ASN A 233 -8.62 -0.30 12.50
N ARG A 234 -8.80 -1.42 13.22
CA ARG A 234 -10.09 -1.85 13.74
C ARG A 234 -10.81 -0.78 14.56
N SER A 235 -10.12 -0.20 15.55
CA SER A 235 -10.72 0.78 16.44
C SER A 235 -11.14 2.05 15.72
N PHE A 236 -10.35 2.50 14.75
CA PHE A 236 -10.70 3.65 13.92
C PHE A 236 -11.92 3.34 13.05
N TYR A 237 -11.94 2.19 12.38
CA TYR A 237 -13.07 1.73 11.57
C TYR A 237 -14.37 1.68 12.39
N GLU A 238 -14.33 1.05 13.57
CA GLU A 238 -15.49 0.98 14.46
C GLU A 238 -15.94 2.37 14.95
N SER A 239 -14.99 3.30 15.19
CA SER A 239 -15.31 4.69 15.56
C SER A 239 -16.01 5.47 14.46
N MET A 240 -15.87 5.04 13.19
CA MET A 240 -16.53 5.59 12.01
C MET A 240 -17.85 4.86 11.67
N GLY A 241 -18.41 4.11 12.63
CA GLY A 241 -19.67 3.36 12.47
C GLY A 241 -19.50 2.00 11.81
N GLY A 242 -18.26 1.57 11.54
CA GLY A 242 -17.96 0.28 10.92
C GLY A 242 -18.32 -0.89 11.84
N LYS A 243 -18.84 -1.95 11.24
CA LYS A 243 -19.15 -3.23 11.88
C LYS A 243 -18.70 -4.37 10.99
N PHE A 244 -18.62 -5.57 11.56
CA PHE A 244 -18.13 -6.75 10.88
C PHE A 244 -19.19 -7.85 10.78
N GLY A 245 -19.01 -8.76 9.81
CA GLY A 245 -19.84 -9.94 9.63
C GLY A 245 -21.29 -9.58 9.34
N VAL A 246 -22.20 -10.25 10.00
CA VAL A 246 -23.67 -10.08 9.79
C VAL A 246 -24.19 -8.68 10.17
N GLU A 247 -23.42 -7.91 10.92
CA GLU A 247 -23.76 -6.53 11.28
C GLU A 247 -23.18 -5.49 10.30
N TYR A 248 -22.38 -5.90 9.33
CA TYR A 248 -21.83 -5.00 8.31
C TYR A 248 -22.96 -4.36 7.49
N ASP A 249 -22.97 -3.03 7.45
CA ASP A 249 -23.93 -2.24 6.68
C ASP A 249 -23.31 -0.89 6.33
N GLN A 250 -22.82 -0.74 5.10
CA GLN A 250 -22.25 0.51 4.60
C GLN A 250 -23.27 1.63 4.37
N ASP A 251 -24.55 1.27 4.34
CA ASP A 251 -25.68 2.23 4.17
C ASP A 251 -26.25 2.69 5.51
N ALA A 252 -25.73 2.17 6.63
CA ALA A 252 -26.13 2.62 7.97
C ALA A 252 -25.89 4.12 8.15
N ALA A 253 -26.78 4.80 8.85
CA ALA A 253 -26.74 6.25 8.99
C ALA A 253 -25.49 6.78 9.73
N ASP A 254 -24.90 5.95 10.58
CA ASP A 254 -23.67 6.24 11.33
C ASP A 254 -22.39 5.72 10.66
N TYR A 255 -22.50 4.99 9.54
CA TYR A 255 -21.34 4.54 8.77
C TYR A 255 -20.74 5.68 7.97
N THR A 256 -19.53 6.08 8.31
CA THR A 256 -18.80 7.17 7.64
C THR A 256 -17.43 6.77 7.11
N TYR A 257 -16.95 5.56 7.41
CA TYR A 257 -15.63 5.08 6.95
C TYR A 257 -15.52 5.11 5.42
N GLY A 258 -14.40 5.62 4.91
CA GLY A 258 -14.14 5.66 3.47
C GLY A 258 -14.95 6.67 2.65
N LYS A 259 -15.79 7.53 3.28
CA LYS A 259 -16.58 8.54 2.55
C LYS A 259 -15.78 9.79 2.16
N ASP A 260 -14.73 10.08 2.88
CA ASP A 260 -13.81 11.19 2.62
C ASP A 260 -12.42 10.90 3.22
N PRO A 261 -11.39 11.71 2.89
CA PRO A 261 -10.03 11.50 3.40
C PRO A 261 -9.90 11.57 4.93
N ASP A 262 -10.78 12.28 5.61
CA ASP A 262 -10.73 12.39 7.08
C ASP A 262 -11.36 11.18 7.78
N SER A 263 -12.06 10.34 7.02
CA SER A 263 -12.76 9.16 7.51
C SER A 263 -12.01 7.84 7.32
N ILE A 264 -10.71 7.90 6.98
CA ILE A 264 -9.79 6.76 6.95
C ILE A 264 -8.58 7.00 7.85
N ALA A 265 -7.92 5.93 8.26
CA ALA A 265 -6.62 5.97 8.91
C ALA A 265 -5.52 5.65 7.89
N TYR A 266 -4.31 6.15 8.13
CA TYR A 266 -3.18 6.07 7.22
C TYR A 266 -2.01 5.35 7.89
N CYS A 267 -1.34 4.43 7.18
CA CYS A 267 -0.09 3.80 7.64
C CYS A 267 1.01 3.79 6.57
N GLY A 268 0.74 4.39 5.42
CA GLY A 268 1.71 4.56 4.34
C GLY A 268 2.52 5.85 4.42
N PRO A 269 3.31 6.16 3.37
CA PRO A 269 4.17 7.33 3.36
C PRO A 269 3.45 8.67 3.34
N TYR A 270 2.18 8.73 2.94
CA TYR A 270 1.44 9.98 2.79
C TYR A 270 0.07 9.95 3.45
N VAL A 271 -0.38 11.15 3.83
CA VAL A 271 -1.77 11.45 4.13
C VAL A 271 -2.35 12.37 3.05
N VAL A 272 -3.66 12.33 2.85
CA VAL A 272 -4.34 13.28 1.97
C VAL A 272 -4.51 14.60 2.71
N LYS A 273 -3.73 15.60 2.31
CA LYS A 273 -3.72 16.94 2.93
C LYS A 273 -4.85 17.82 2.44
N ASN A 274 -5.21 17.67 1.18
CA ASN A 274 -6.31 18.41 0.57
C ASN A 274 -6.94 17.60 -0.56
N TYR A 275 -8.25 17.62 -0.62
CA TYR A 275 -9.04 17.06 -1.71
C TYR A 275 -10.07 18.08 -2.18
N THR A 276 -10.06 18.33 -3.47
CA THR A 276 -11.09 19.16 -4.14
C THR A 276 -11.57 18.36 -5.34
N ALA A 277 -12.81 17.87 -5.27
CA ALA A 277 -13.43 17.02 -6.28
C ALA A 277 -13.26 17.63 -7.69
N LYS A 278 -12.89 16.79 -8.65
CA LYS A 278 -12.65 17.11 -10.07
C LYS A 278 -11.56 18.17 -10.30
N ASN A 279 -10.67 18.35 -9.35
CA ASN A 279 -9.64 19.37 -9.43
C ASN A 279 -8.29 18.86 -8.91
N THR A 280 -8.17 18.54 -7.61
CA THR A 280 -6.86 18.31 -7.01
C THR A 280 -6.97 17.35 -5.83
N ILE A 281 -6.02 16.43 -5.74
CA ILE A 281 -5.67 15.68 -4.53
C ILE A 281 -4.24 16.07 -4.17
N VAL A 282 -4.00 16.48 -2.93
CA VAL A 282 -2.66 16.79 -2.42
C VAL A 282 -2.31 15.80 -1.33
N PHE A 283 -1.24 15.07 -1.53
CA PHE A 283 -0.66 14.20 -0.52
C PHE A 283 0.51 14.90 0.16
N GLN A 284 0.62 14.69 1.46
CA GLN A 284 1.73 15.18 2.28
C GLN A 284 2.42 14.02 2.97
N ALA A 285 3.74 13.94 2.84
CA ALA A 285 4.54 12.93 3.53
C ALA A 285 4.37 13.03 5.05
N THR A 286 4.35 11.87 5.71
CA THR A 286 4.26 11.77 7.17
C THR A 286 5.63 11.51 7.79
N GLU A 287 5.99 12.29 8.80
CA GLU A 287 7.25 12.11 9.55
C GLU A 287 7.24 10.82 10.39
N SER A 288 6.05 10.29 10.71
CA SER A 288 5.88 9.07 11.48
C SER A 288 5.88 7.79 10.66
N TYR A 289 6.04 7.89 9.35
CA TYR A 289 6.19 6.72 8.50
C TYR A 289 7.48 5.96 8.88
N TRP A 290 7.41 4.63 8.95
CA TRP A 290 8.54 3.83 9.42
C TRP A 290 9.80 3.98 8.54
N ASN A 291 9.62 4.34 7.27
CA ASN A 291 10.68 4.54 6.28
C ASN A 291 10.79 6.02 5.84
N ALA A 292 10.52 6.96 6.76
CA ALA A 292 10.45 8.39 6.47
C ALA A 292 11.77 8.96 5.92
N ASP A 293 12.91 8.41 6.34
CA ASP A 293 14.24 8.85 5.89
C ASP A 293 14.45 8.62 4.37
N ASN A 294 13.68 7.73 3.76
CA ASN A 294 13.75 7.42 2.34
C ASN A 294 12.65 8.13 1.50
N ILE A 295 11.94 9.09 2.08
CA ILE A 295 10.96 9.90 1.35
C ILE A 295 11.67 11.10 0.72
N ASN A 296 11.79 11.14 -0.60
CA ASN A 296 12.33 12.27 -1.36
C ASN A 296 11.26 13.27 -1.76
N ILE A 297 10.05 12.80 -2.04
CA ILE A 297 8.92 13.64 -2.42
C ILE A 297 8.05 13.87 -1.19
N HIS A 298 8.07 15.09 -0.67
CA HIS A 298 7.28 15.46 0.52
C HIS A 298 5.87 15.92 0.18
N THR A 299 5.65 16.35 -1.05
CA THR A 299 4.31 16.74 -1.55
C THR A 299 4.05 16.12 -2.92
N LEU A 300 2.95 15.42 -3.03
CA LEU A 300 2.49 14.78 -4.24
C LEU A 300 1.13 15.35 -4.66
#